data_505f5fa34582322c818b922920d618eb
#
_entry.id   505f5fa34582322c818b922920d618eb
#
_cell.length_a   1.000
_cell.length_b   1.000
_cell.length_c   1.000
_cell.angle_alpha   90.00
_cell.angle_beta   90.00
_cell.angle_gamma   90.00
#
_symmetry.space_group_name_H-M   'P 1'
#
loop_
_entity.id
_entity.type
_entity.pdbx_description
1 polymer ?
#
loop_
_entity_poly.entity_id
_entity_poly.type
_entity_poly.pdbx_seq_one_letter_code
_entity_poly.pdbx_strand_id
1 'polypeptide(L)'
;LFGTSSDQWFLPCLLFIITLILVTTQNLFESGIQNILRDIIPNKVWQEFTNEGFKNLDVTRIEILQEAFKVILKDPLFGTGAASFPIIYQLETGFWKGHSHNILTELSISYGIPCTIILIYFIGKILIKSFHNIYLTDKKNIFDRSIWTAVIVFLLSQQIDIQYFDGRISLLFWILLAGLKCINDENQYLIKNANK
;
A
#
# COMPACT_ATOMS: atom_id res chain seq x y z
N LEU A 1 30.79 19.95 10.03
CA LEU A 1 30.49 18.94 11.05
C LEU A 1 28.99 18.89 11.32
N PHE A 2 28.15 18.61 10.32
CA PHE A 2 26.78 18.14 10.49
C PHE A 2 26.59 17.04 9.49
N GLY A 3 26.80 15.81 9.93
CA GLY A 3 26.36 14.62 9.22
C GLY A 3 24.84 14.64 9.21
N THR A 4 24.25 15.01 8.09
CA THR A 4 22.81 14.82 7.85
C THR A 4 22.60 13.33 7.65
N SER A 5 22.41 12.61 8.74
CA SER A 5 22.06 11.21 8.69
C SER A 5 20.67 11.09 8.04
N SER A 6 20.63 10.51 6.86
CA SER A 6 19.38 10.11 6.18
C SER A 6 18.54 9.16 7.04
N ASP A 7 19.07 8.68 8.13
CA ASP A 7 18.43 7.77 9.09
C ASP A 7 17.43 8.48 10.02
N GLN A 8 17.48 9.82 10.09
CA GLN A 8 16.58 10.59 10.97
C GLN A 8 15.11 10.53 10.53
N TRP A 9 14.83 10.29 9.25
CA TRP A 9 13.45 10.22 8.72
C TRP A 9 12.90 8.80 8.62
N PHE A 10 13.77 7.80 8.61
CA PHE A 10 13.33 6.40 8.56
C PHE A 10 12.58 6.00 9.82
N LEU A 11 13.09 6.40 10.98
CA LEU A 11 12.49 6.09 12.27
C LEU A 11 11.10 6.74 12.45
N PRO A 12 10.89 8.05 12.16
CA PRO A 12 9.58 8.66 12.21
C PRO A 12 8.58 8.05 11.23
N CYS A 13 8.98 7.74 10.00
CA CYS A 13 8.11 7.07 9.02
C CYS A 13 7.73 5.65 9.47
N LEU A 14 8.69 4.89 9.98
CA LEU A 14 8.45 3.56 10.51
C LEU A 14 7.52 3.60 11.73
N LEU A 15 7.76 4.54 12.66
CA LEU A 15 6.88 4.76 13.81
C LEU A 15 5.49 5.20 13.41
N PHE A 16 5.35 6.05 12.39
CA PHE A 16 4.06 6.44 11.85
C PHE A 16 3.30 5.25 11.25
N ILE A 17 3.98 4.40 10.48
CA ILE A 17 3.39 3.18 9.90
C ILE A 17 3.00 2.19 11.01
N ILE A 18 3.86 1.96 11.99
CA ILE A 18 3.57 1.10 13.15
C ILE A 18 2.40 1.65 13.95
N THR A 19 2.35 2.96 14.17
CA THR A 19 1.24 3.62 14.88
C THR A 19 -0.05 3.48 14.09
N LEU A 20 -0.01 3.61 12.77
CA LEU A 20 -1.16 3.44 11.88
C LEU A 20 -1.68 2.00 11.91
N ILE A 21 -0.78 1.01 11.88
CA ILE A 21 -1.12 -0.41 12.02
C ILE A 21 -1.70 -0.70 13.40
N LEU A 22 -1.11 -0.16 14.46
CA LEU A 22 -1.57 -0.37 15.84
C LEU A 22 -2.94 0.27 16.11
N VAL A 23 -3.22 1.43 15.51
CA VAL A 23 -4.53 2.11 15.64
C VAL A 23 -5.63 1.38 14.87
N THR A 24 -5.29 0.73 13.76
CA THR A 24 -6.27 -0.03 12.96
C THR A 24 -6.59 -1.41 13.55
N THR A 25 -5.73 -1.95 14.42
CA THR A 25 -5.96 -3.23 15.13
C THR A 25 -6.64 -2.99 16.49
N GLN A 26 -7.90 -2.59 16.46
CA GLN A 26 -8.70 -2.17 17.64
C GLN A 26 -8.77 -3.16 18.82
N ASN A 27 -8.31 -4.40 18.67
CA ASN A 27 -8.49 -5.44 19.67
C ASN A 27 -7.24 -5.81 20.50
N LEU A 28 -6.10 -5.13 20.34
CA LEU A 28 -4.84 -5.61 20.93
C LEU A 28 -4.18 -4.67 21.96
N PHE A 29 -4.70 -3.44 22.22
CA PHE A 29 -4.08 -2.53 23.18
C PHE A 29 -5.07 -1.96 24.19
N GLU A 30 -4.72 -2.10 25.47
CA GLU A 30 -5.43 -1.53 26.61
C GLU A 30 -5.56 0.00 26.51
N SER A 31 -6.63 0.49 27.12
CA SER A 31 -7.15 1.87 27.09
C SER A 31 -6.16 3.02 27.30
N GLY A 32 -4.97 2.78 27.86
CA GLY A 32 -3.99 3.83 28.16
C GLY A 32 -3.30 4.45 26.93
N ILE A 33 -2.89 3.63 25.95
CA ILE A 33 -2.20 4.12 24.75
C ILE A 33 -3.19 4.79 23.80
N GLN A 34 -4.42 4.30 23.74
CA GLN A 34 -5.48 4.90 22.94
C GLN A 34 -5.82 6.32 23.43
N ASN A 35 -5.84 6.55 24.72
CA ASN A 35 -6.10 7.88 25.29
C ASN A 35 -4.99 8.88 24.96
N ILE A 36 -3.73 8.46 25.03
CA ILE A 36 -2.58 9.31 24.66
C ILE A 36 -2.61 9.65 23.16
N LEU A 37 -2.94 8.68 22.30
CA LEU A 37 -3.04 8.91 20.87
C LEU A 37 -4.23 9.80 20.51
N ARG A 38 -5.33 9.68 21.23
CA ARG A 38 -6.52 10.52 21.05
C ARG A 38 -6.27 12.00 21.36
N ASP A 39 -5.39 12.28 22.33
CA ASP A 39 -5.00 13.66 22.68
C ASP A 39 -4.05 14.30 21.66
N ILE A 40 -3.26 13.48 20.95
CA ILE A 40 -2.26 13.95 19.98
C ILE A 40 -2.86 14.05 18.56
N ILE A 41 -3.75 13.13 18.21
CA ILE A 41 -4.33 13.04 16.85
C ILE A 41 -5.57 13.96 16.75
N PRO A 42 -5.67 14.83 15.73
CA PRO A 42 -6.86 15.65 15.53
C PRO A 42 -8.13 14.78 15.46
N ASN A 43 -9.19 15.21 16.13
CA ASN A 43 -10.45 14.44 16.23
C ASN A 43 -11.01 13.97 14.89
N LYS A 44 -10.89 14.77 13.83
CA LYS A 44 -11.32 14.38 12.47
C LYS A 44 -10.55 13.18 11.94
N VAL A 45 -9.23 13.15 12.16
CA VAL A 45 -8.37 12.05 11.74
C VAL A 45 -8.66 10.81 12.59
N TRP A 46 -8.84 10.98 13.90
CA TRP A 46 -9.23 9.90 14.80
C TRP A 46 -10.57 9.26 14.39
N GLN A 47 -11.56 10.08 14.06
CA GLN A 47 -12.88 9.63 13.61
C GLN A 47 -12.84 8.84 12.30
N GLU A 48 -11.88 9.15 11.41
CA GLU A 48 -11.67 8.40 10.16
C GLU A 48 -11.11 6.98 10.41
N PHE A 49 -10.29 6.81 11.45
CA PHE A 49 -9.67 5.52 11.79
C PHE A 49 -10.49 4.68 12.77
N THR A 50 -11.20 5.34 13.68
CA THR A 50 -12.15 4.68 14.57
C THR A 50 -13.54 4.85 13.98
N ASN A 51 -14.34 3.82 13.88
CA ASN A 51 -15.70 3.90 13.34
C ASN A 51 -16.63 4.90 14.11
N GLU A 52 -16.10 5.70 15.05
CA GLU A 52 -16.85 6.69 15.82
C GLU A 52 -17.43 7.83 14.97
N GLY A 53 -16.73 8.22 13.88
CA GLY A 53 -17.20 9.26 12.94
C GLY A 53 -18.23 8.76 11.94
N PHE A 54 -18.36 7.45 11.78
CA PHE A 54 -19.19 6.81 10.77
C PHE A 54 -20.44 6.14 11.34
N LYS A 55 -20.94 6.60 12.48
CA LYS A 55 -22.15 6.06 13.13
C LYS A 55 -23.40 6.01 12.24
N ASN A 56 -23.36 6.65 11.09
CA ASN A 56 -24.46 6.68 10.10
C ASN A 56 -24.07 5.98 8.77
N LEU A 57 -22.98 5.22 8.70
CA LEU A 57 -22.69 4.40 7.53
C LEU A 57 -23.39 3.06 7.65
N ASP A 58 -24.21 2.74 6.67
CA ASP A 58 -24.94 1.47 6.58
C ASP A 58 -23.99 0.25 6.48
N VAL A 59 -22.70 0.48 6.16
CA VAL A 59 -21.70 -0.58 5.96
C VAL A 59 -20.32 -0.12 6.38
N THR A 60 -19.64 -0.90 7.20
CA THR A 60 -18.26 -0.66 7.66
C THR A 60 -17.21 -1.16 6.66
N ARG A 61 -15.97 -0.64 6.74
CA ARG A 61 -14.85 -1.14 5.91
C ARG A 61 -14.53 -2.61 6.16
N ILE A 62 -14.72 -3.07 7.40
CA ILE A 62 -14.49 -4.47 7.79
C ILE A 62 -15.51 -5.37 7.09
N GLU A 63 -16.77 -4.99 7.04
CA GLU A 63 -17.81 -5.73 6.34
C GLU A 63 -17.53 -5.80 4.83
N ILE A 64 -17.10 -4.68 4.22
CA ILE A 64 -16.71 -4.66 2.82
C ILE A 64 -15.55 -5.63 2.56
N LEU A 65 -14.55 -5.66 3.44
CA LEU A 65 -13.41 -6.55 3.33
C LEU A 65 -13.81 -8.03 3.49
N GLN A 66 -14.70 -8.33 4.44
CA GLN A 66 -15.23 -9.68 4.65
C GLN A 66 -15.99 -10.18 3.40
N GLU A 67 -16.83 -9.34 2.81
CA GLU A 67 -17.52 -9.68 1.57
C GLU A 67 -16.54 -9.84 0.39
N ALA A 68 -15.52 -8.98 0.30
CA ALA A 68 -14.44 -9.12 -0.67
C ALA A 68 -13.74 -10.48 -0.58
N PHE A 69 -13.44 -10.95 0.63
CA PHE A 69 -12.88 -12.30 0.83
C PHE A 69 -13.84 -13.42 0.40
N LYS A 70 -15.13 -13.29 0.64
CA LYS A 70 -16.12 -14.28 0.16
C LYS A 70 -16.14 -14.35 -1.37
N VAL A 71 -16.06 -13.18 -2.03
CA VAL A 71 -16.01 -13.12 -3.50
C VAL A 71 -14.73 -13.78 -4.03
N ILE A 72 -13.56 -13.52 -3.41
CA ILE A 72 -12.29 -14.18 -3.78
C ILE A 72 -12.40 -15.70 -3.67
N LEU A 73 -13.04 -16.23 -2.61
CA LEU A 73 -13.16 -17.65 -2.39
C LEU A 73 -14.09 -18.36 -3.39
N LYS A 74 -14.96 -17.63 -4.09
CA LYS A 74 -15.82 -18.20 -5.16
C LYS A 74 -15.02 -18.57 -6.41
N ASP A 75 -14.06 -17.72 -6.81
CA ASP A 75 -13.17 -17.99 -7.94
C ASP A 75 -11.73 -17.53 -7.63
N PRO A 76 -10.98 -18.29 -6.82
CA PRO A 76 -9.68 -17.87 -6.33
C PRO A 76 -8.59 -17.94 -7.41
N LEU A 77 -8.77 -18.72 -8.49
CA LEU A 77 -7.73 -18.94 -9.50
C LEU A 77 -7.74 -17.88 -10.57
N PHE A 78 -8.90 -17.55 -11.11
CA PHE A 78 -9.04 -16.65 -12.27
C PHE A 78 -9.67 -15.31 -11.90
N GLY A 79 -10.33 -15.24 -10.73
CA GLY A 79 -11.10 -14.08 -10.32
C GLY A 79 -12.42 -13.96 -11.11
N THR A 80 -13.18 -12.95 -10.78
CA THR A 80 -14.52 -12.72 -11.35
C THR A 80 -14.54 -11.69 -12.48
N GLY A 81 -13.38 -11.16 -12.83
CA GLY A 81 -13.21 -10.16 -13.88
C GLY A 81 -12.99 -8.75 -13.36
N ALA A 82 -12.37 -7.92 -14.20
CA ALA A 82 -12.08 -6.53 -13.84
C ALA A 82 -13.38 -5.74 -13.56
N ALA A 83 -13.34 -4.92 -12.49
CA ALA A 83 -14.46 -4.10 -12.05
C ALA A 83 -15.75 -4.89 -11.71
N SER A 84 -15.65 -6.17 -11.41
CA SER A 84 -16.80 -7.01 -11.05
C SER A 84 -17.27 -6.80 -9.60
N PHE A 85 -16.37 -6.38 -8.69
CA PHE A 85 -16.69 -6.21 -7.28
C PHE A 85 -17.93 -5.35 -7.01
N PRO A 86 -18.09 -4.14 -7.59
CA PRO A 86 -19.27 -3.30 -7.32
C PRO A 86 -20.60 -4.00 -7.63
N ILE A 87 -20.62 -4.75 -8.72
CA ILE A 87 -21.84 -5.45 -9.18
C ILE A 87 -22.15 -6.62 -8.24
N ILE A 88 -21.14 -7.44 -7.95
CA ILE A 88 -21.30 -8.62 -7.09
C ILE A 88 -21.69 -8.17 -5.67
N TYR A 89 -21.01 -7.15 -5.14
CA TYR A 89 -21.30 -6.59 -3.82
C TYR A 89 -22.72 -6.08 -3.71
N GLN A 90 -23.19 -5.32 -4.72
CA GLN A 90 -24.55 -4.81 -4.74
C GLN A 90 -25.60 -5.94 -4.83
N LEU A 91 -25.35 -6.98 -5.60
CA LEU A 91 -26.27 -8.13 -5.73
C LEU A 91 -26.37 -8.93 -4.42
N GLU A 92 -25.28 -9.01 -3.65
CA GLU A 92 -25.22 -9.82 -2.42
C GLU A 92 -25.69 -9.07 -1.18
N THR A 93 -25.41 -7.75 -1.11
CA THR A 93 -25.68 -6.96 0.10
C THR A 93 -26.81 -5.94 -0.07
N GLY A 94 -27.19 -5.63 -1.30
CA GLY A 94 -28.14 -4.56 -1.62
C GLY A 94 -27.52 -3.15 -1.61
N PHE A 95 -26.27 -3.00 -1.17
CA PHE A 95 -25.57 -1.71 -1.09
C PHE A 95 -24.58 -1.54 -2.23
N TRP A 96 -24.46 -0.33 -2.76
CA TRP A 96 -23.44 -0.01 -3.75
C TRP A 96 -22.12 0.39 -3.09
N LYS A 97 -21.01 -0.26 -3.49
CA LYS A 97 -19.64 0.14 -3.17
C LYS A 97 -18.77 0.03 -4.42
N GLY A 98 -18.01 1.08 -4.73
CA GLY A 98 -17.23 1.18 -5.96
C GLY A 98 -16.04 0.21 -6.03
N HIS A 99 -15.50 -0.20 -4.89
CA HIS A 99 -14.32 -1.08 -4.76
C HIS A 99 -14.18 -1.61 -3.32
N SER A 100 -13.30 -2.58 -3.13
CA SER A 100 -13.06 -3.25 -1.84
C SER A 100 -12.18 -2.46 -0.84
N HIS A 101 -11.77 -1.23 -1.14
CA HIS A 101 -10.88 -0.35 -0.36
C HIS A 101 -9.49 -0.93 -0.06
N ASN A 102 -9.08 -1.99 -0.72
CA ASN A 102 -7.75 -2.57 -0.60
C ASN A 102 -7.32 -3.15 -1.95
N ILE A 103 -6.16 -2.73 -2.45
CA ILE A 103 -5.70 -3.11 -3.79
C ILE A 103 -5.47 -4.63 -3.93
N LEU A 104 -5.02 -5.31 -2.87
CA LEU A 104 -4.75 -6.74 -2.91
C LEU A 104 -6.03 -7.55 -3.08
N THR A 105 -7.07 -7.20 -2.33
CA THR A 105 -8.38 -7.85 -2.47
C THR A 105 -9.00 -7.55 -3.83
N GLU A 106 -8.91 -6.31 -4.29
CA GLU A 106 -9.47 -5.91 -5.59
C GLU A 106 -8.79 -6.61 -6.77
N LEU A 107 -7.45 -6.73 -6.74
CA LEU A 107 -6.70 -7.49 -7.74
C LEU A 107 -7.03 -8.99 -7.69
N SER A 108 -7.18 -9.55 -6.48
CA SER A 108 -7.53 -10.95 -6.30
C SER A 108 -8.94 -11.26 -6.77
N ILE A 109 -9.89 -10.35 -6.58
CA ILE A 109 -11.25 -10.46 -7.12
C ILE A 109 -11.21 -10.38 -8.64
N SER A 110 -10.47 -9.42 -9.19
CA SER A 110 -10.47 -9.16 -10.63
C SER A 110 -9.74 -10.22 -11.44
N TYR A 111 -8.58 -10.70 -10.95
CA TYR A 111 -7.63 -11.50 -11.75
C TYR A 111 -7.20 -12.81 -11.06
N GLY A 112 -7.71 -13.08 -9.87
CA GLY A 112 -7.37 -14.25 -9.08
C GLY A 112 -6.10 -14.08 -8.24
N ILE A 113 -5.94 -14.96 -7.26
CA ILE A 113 -4.80 -14.97 -6.34
C ILE A 113 -3.48 -15.21 -7.04
N PRO A 114 -3.34 -16.16 -8.01
CA PRO A 114 -2.06 -16.41 -8.66
C PRO A 114 -1.53 -15.18 -9.41
N CYS A 115 -2.37 -14.47 -10.14
CA CYS A 115 -1.98 -13.26 -10.86
C CYS A 115 -1.56 -12.15 -9.90
N THR A 116 -2.30 -11.97 -8.82
CA THR A 116 -1.99 -11.01 -7.75
C THR A 116 -0.62 -11.30 -7.13
N ILE A 117 -0.33 -12.56 -6.80
CA ILE A 117 0.97 -12.98 -6.24
C ILE A 117 2.11 -12.70 -7.22
N ILE A 118 1.95 -13.01 -8.50
CA ILE A 118 2.96 -12.74 -9.53
C ILE A 118 3.25 -11.25 -9.62
N LEU A 119 2.22 -10.40 -9.61
CA LEU A 119 2.38 -8.95 -9.65
C LEU A 119 3.11 -8.42 -8.40
N ILE A 120 2.71 -8.87 -7.20
CA ILE A 120 3.37 -8.50 -5.94
C ILE A 120 4.84 -8.93 -5.96
N TYR A 121 5.13 -10.15 -6.41
CA TYR A 121 6.50 -10.65 -6.53
C TYR A 121 7.33 -9.78 -7.48
N PHE A 122 6.78 -9.42 -8.64
CA PHE A 122 7.46 -8.58 -9.62
C PHE A 122 7.79 -7.19 -9.05
N ILE A 123 6.81 -6.52 -8.45
CA ILE A 123 6.98 -5.20 -7.83
C ILE A 123 7.96 -5.30 -6.65
N GLY A 124 7.78 -6.30 -5.79
CA GLY A 124 8.65 -6.54 -4.63
C GLY A 124 10.11 -6.77 -5.02
N LYS A 125 10.36 -7.54 -6.08
CA LYS A 125 11.70 -7.76 -6.61
C LYS A 125 12.38 -6.46 -7.06
N ILE A 126 11.64 -5.57 -7.74
CA ILE A 126 12.16 -4.26 -8.14
C ILE A 126 12.48 -3.43 -6.90
N LEU A 127 11.57 -3.36 -5.94
CA LEU A 127 11.73 -2.56 -4.73
C LEU A 127 12.89 -3.02 -3.85
N ILE A 128 13.02 -4.33 -3.60
CA ILE A 128 14.09 -4.88 -2.78
C ILE A 128 15.45 -4.61 -3.44
N LYS A 129 15.55 -4.84 -4.75
CA LYS A 129 16.78 -4.58 -5.49
C LYS A 129 17.14 -3.09 -5.51
N SER A 130 16.15 -2.21 -5.73
CA SER A 130 16.35 -0.76 -5.69
C SER A 130 16.75 -0.30 -4.30
N PHE A 131 16.13 -0.83 -3.25
CA PHE A 131 16.52 -0.52 -1.87
C PHE A 131 18.00 -0.82 -1.62
N HIS A 132 18.45 -2.01 -1.99
CA HIS A 132 19.86 -2.39 -1.86
C HIS A 132 20.77 -1.43 -2.61
N ASN A 133 20.46 -1.10 -3.87
CA ASN A 133 21.27 -0.24 -4.71
C ASN A 133 21.30 1.23 -4.24
N ILE A 134 20.21 1.73 -3.69
CA ILE A 134 20.03 3.14 -3.34
C ILE A 134 20.48 3.44 -1.90
N TYR A 135 20.22 2.53 -0.97
CA TYR A 135 20.44 2.78 0.46
C TYR A 135 21.65 2.07 1.04
N LEU A 136 22.02 0.87 0.52
CA LEU A 136 23.13 0.06 1.05
C LEU A 136 24.44 0.24 0.28
N THR A 137 24.41 0.86 -0.90
CA THR A 137 25.59 1.32 -1.60
C THR A 137 25.80 2.81 -1.35
N ASP A 138 27.05 3.29 -1.32
CA ASP A 138 27.44 4.67 -0.94
C ASP A 138 26.87 5.79 -1.87
N LYS A 139 26.02 5.46 -2.81
CA LYS A 139 25.39 6.41 -3.71
C LYS A 139 24.32 7.22 -2.98
N LYS A 140 24.66 8.43 -2.57
CA LYS A 140 23.74 9.39 -1.92
C LYS A 140 22.91 10.19 -2.94
N ASN A 141 22.29 9.53 -3.92
CA ASN A 141 21.43 10.24 -4.89
C ASN A 141 20.05 10.48 -4.27
N ILE A 142 19.75 11.75 -4.01
CA ILE A 142 18.47 12.15 -3.40
C ILE A 142 17.28 11.89 -4.33
N PHE A 143 17.45 11.97 -5.65
CA PHE A 143 16.38 11.70 -6.61
C PHE A 143 15.98 10.23 -6.60
N ASP A 144 16.95 9.31 -6.60
CA ASP A 144 16.68 7.87 -6.55
C ASP A 144 15.93 7.49 -5.27
N ARG A 145 16.34 8.08 -4.13
CA ARG A 145 15.66 7.90 -2.84
C ARG A 145 14.23 8.43 -2.87
N SER A 146 14.02 9.60 -3.49
CA SER A 146 12.69 10.20 -3.61
C SER A 146 11.76 9.34 -4.46
N ILE A 147 12.24 8.78 -5.59
CA ILE A 147 11.46 7.88 -6.43
C ILE A 147 11.07 6.62 -5.65
N TRP A 148 12.04 6.00 -4.96
CA TRP A 148 11.78 4.80 -4.16
C TRP A 148 10.74 5.06 -3.07
N THR A 149 10.90 6.17 -2.33
CA THR A 149 9.96 6.56 -1.28
C THR A 149 8.56 6.82 -1.84
N ALA A 150 8.47 7.51 -2.97
CA ALA A 150 7.19 7.78 -3.63
C ALA A 150 6.45 6.50 -4.01
N VAL A 151 7.16 5.48 -4.55
CA VAL A 151 6.56 4.18 -4.87
C VAL A 151 6.07 3.46 -3.62
N ILE A 152 6.85 3.46 -2.53
CA ILE A 152 6.41 2.83 -1.27
C ILE A 152 5.19 3.52 -0.69
N VAL A 153 5.20 4.87 -0.61
CA VAL A 153 4.05 5.63 -0.09
C VAL A 153 2.80 5.36 -0.93
N PHE A 154 2.95 5.32 -2.26
CA PHE A 154 1.85 4.97 -3.15
C PHE A 154 1.29 3.58 -2.83
N LEU A 155 2.13 2.55 -2.76
CA LEU A 155 1.70 1.18 -2.48
C LEU A 155 1.01 1.04 -1.11
N LEU A 156 1.50 1.76 -0.11
CA LEU A 156 0.89 1.77 1.22
C LEU A 156 -0.47 2.47 1.21
N SER A 157 -0.62 3.58 0.50
CA SER A 157 -1.89 4.28 0.38
C SER A 157 -2.99 3.41 -0.25
N GLN A 158 -2.63 2.56 -1.22
CA GLN A 158 -3.57 1.64 -1.88
C GLN A 158 -4.10 0.52 -0.95
N GLN A 159 -3.52 0.34 0.24
CA GLN A 159 -4.04 -0.60 1.23
C GLN A 159 -5.20 -0.02 2.03
N ILE A 160 -5.33 1.31 2.04
CA ILE A 160 -6.37 2.04 2.79
C ILE A 160 -7.50 2.44 1.85
N ASP A 161 -7.14 2.92 0.66
CA ASP A 161 -8.12 3.31 -0.37
C ASP A 161 -7.51 3.18 -1.76
N ILE A 162 -8.31 2.74 -2.73
CA ILE A 162 -7.80 2.38 -4.06
C ILE A 162 -7.92 3.59 -4.99
N GLN A 163 -6.79 4.15 -5.36
CA GLN A 163 -6.67 5.22 -6.36
C GLN A 163 -6.08 4.70 -7.69
N TYR A 164 -5.62 3.45 -7.71
CA TYR A 164 -4.95 2.85 -8.87
C TYR A 164 -5.81 2.83 -10.13
N PHE A 165 -7.12 2.78 -10.01
CA PHE A 165 -8.04 2.78 -11.16
C PHE A 165 -8.20 4.15 -11.82
N ASP A 166 -7.75 5.25 -11.22
CA ASP A 166 -7.54 6.51 -11.96
C ASP A 166 -6.35 6.34 -12.91
N GLY A 167 -6.61 6.44 -14.22
CA GLY A 167 -5.60 6.21 -15.25
C GLY A 167 -4.37 7.13 -15.13
N ARG A 168 -4.52 8.33 -14.59
CA ARG A 168 -3.40 9.28 -14.38
C ARG A 168 -2.52 8.80 -13.22
N ILE A 169 -3.13 8.33 -12.16
CA ILE A 169 -2.43 7.84 -10.97
C ILE A 169 -1.72 6.52 -11.28
N SER A 170 -2.38 5.60 -11.97
CA SER A 170 -1.75 4.35 -12.38
C SER A 170 -0.59 4.57 -13.35
N LEU A 171 -0.72 5.48 -14.31
CA LEU A 171 0.36 5.84 -15.23
C LEU A 171 1.57 6.38 -14.46
N LEU A 172 1.36 7.31 -13.52
CA LEU A 172 2.43 7.83 -12.67
C LEU A 172 3.14 6.72 -11.88
N PHE A 173 2.38 5.80 -11.30
CA PHE A 173 2.95 4.64 -10.59
C PHE A 173 3.87 3.80 -11.49
N TRP A 174 3.40 3.47 -12.70
CA TRP A 174 4.19 2.66 -13.65
C TRP A 174 5.44 3.41 -14.13
N ILE A 175 5.38 4.73 -14.32
CA ILE A 175 6.56 5.56 -14.65
C ILE A 175 7.58 5.52 -13.51
N LEU A 176 7.15 5.69 -12.26
CA LEU A 176 8.04 5.63 -11.10
C LEU A 176 8.66 4.24 -10.93
N LEU A 177 7.88 3.18 -11.11
CA LEU A 177 8.37 1.81 -11.05
C LEU A 177 9.37 1.50 -12.17
N ALA A 178 9.12 1.99 -13.37
CA ALA A 178 10.05 1.90 -14.49
C ALA A 178 11.36 2.65 -14.19
N GLY A 179 11.28 3.83 -13.58
CA GLY A 179 12.45 4.58 -13.11
C GLY A 179 13.32 3.75 -12.14
N LEU A 180 12.70 3.09 -11.16
CA LEU A 180 13.43 2.18 -10.25
C LEU A 180 14.07 1.00 -10.98
N LYS A 181 13.39 0.47 -12.01
CA LYS A 181 13.95 -0.59 -12.84
C LYS A 181 15.17 -0.11 -13.61
N CYS A 182 15.13 1.10 -14.20
CA CYS A 182 16.28 1.71 -14.88
C CYS A 182 17.48 1.89 -13.94
N ILE A 183 17.27 2.41 -12.73
CA ILE A 183 18.31 2.55 -11.70
C ILE A 183 18.96 1.17 -11.41
N ASN A 184 18.15 0.12 -11.30
CA ASN A 184 18.65 -1.22 -11.07
C ASN A 184 19.51 -1.75 -12.23
N ASP A 185 19.12 -1.48 -13.46
CA ASP A 185 19.82 -1.96 -14.66
C ASP A 185 21.14 -1.21 -14.86
N GLU A 186 21.14 0.11 -14.66
CA GLU A 186 22.36 0.93 -14.70
C GLU A 186 23.41 0.45 -13.70
N ASN A 187 23.00 0.20 -12.45
CA ASN A 187 23.91 -0.32 -11.44
C ASN A 187 24.50 -1.69 -11.81
N GLN A 188 23.71 -2.58 -12.41
CA GLN A 188 24.24 -3.87 -12.90
C GLN A 188 25.25 -3.70 -14.03
N TYR A 189 24.98 -2.79 -14.95
CA TYR A 189 25.89 -2.50 -16.06
C TYR A 189 27.25 -1.98 -15.56
N LEU A 190 27.23 -1.05 -14.60
CA LEU A 190 28.45 -0.50 -13.99
C LEU A 190 29.28 -1.58 -13.28
N ILE A 191 28.64 -2.45 -12.48
CA ILE A 191 29.32 -3.55 -11.79
C ILE A 191 29.96 -4.52 -12.79
N LYS A 192 29.23 -4.87 -13.86
CA LYS A 192 29.73 -5.80 -14.88
C LYS A 192 30.96 -5.26 -15.61
N ASN A 193 31.01 -3.93 -15.84
CA ASN A 193 32.14 -3.31 -16.53
C ASN A 193 33.34 -3.04 -15.60
N ALA A 194 33.12 -2.85 -14.31
CA ALA A 194 34.19 -2.71 -13.33
C ALA A 194 34.97 -4.05 -13.06
N ASN A 195 34.36 -5.17 -13.40
CA ASN A 195 34.93 -6.53 -13.22
C ASN A 195 35.61 -7.08 -14.51
N LYS A 196 35.68 -6.28 -15.57
CA LYS A 196 36.41 -6.56 -16.81
C LYS A 196 37.72 -5.82 -16.86
#